data_08bc72b67be3198e0f23435bb8b81a1d
#
_entry.id   08bc72b67be3198e0f23435bb8b81a1d
#
_cell.length_a   1.000
_cell.length_b   1.000
_cell.length_c   1.000
_cell.angle_alpha   90.00
_cell.angle_beta   90.00
_cell.angle_gamma   90.00
#
_symmetry.space_group_name_H-M   'P 1'
#
loop_
_entity.id
_entity.type
_entity.pdbx_description
1 polymer ?
#
loop_
_entity_poly.entity_id
_entity_poly.type
_entity_poly.pdbx_seq_one_letter_code
_entity_poly.pdbx_strand_id
1 'polypeptide(L)'
;VTIRAALAALALLIGTAAMPPAAAATAVACAGAADFDGDGVDDVAVGDPFADDQKGAVHVLSGGKVVPVGVPGLARGDGFGWSVRLAKLNGDACADLVIGAPYADVDGTEDAGVAYVVYGGGAAAPERVTPPQPQRFAHFGWSLAARGDLVAIGAPYEDEAQLVDVGAVYVRKGAGEPRRVSQETVDVRGNSEVGDQFGWSLAFGPKNGLVVGVPYENDDGAGRQIEAGKIDSGSVVFIDDVLAPQITSFKLDSPTNASGDRFGYAVAYAEGSGYAVGSPGPGYVQLLDPARKPTRRVTQGGKQTFGFSMAVSADGRLAIGAPYGGGVRVVSWKDAAEDRELATADGLFGWSVAFSGNKLYVGQPDAAPYGKVAVAARNDEAAPQPLQPPKGADFGVALAG
;
A
#
# COMPACT_ATOMS: atom_id res chain seq x y z
N VAL A 1 56.28 -60.34 -49.54
CA VAL A 1 55.50 -60.63 -48.36
C VAL A 1 54.58 -59.45 -48.17
N THR A 2 53.27 -59.59 -48.48
CA THR A 2 52.28 -58.54 -48.45
C THR A 2 51.34 -58.83 -47.26
N ILE A 3 51.28 -57.92 -46.28
CA ILE A 3 50.39 -57.98 -45.16
C ILE A 3 49.14 -57.10 -45.48
N ARG A 4 48.00 -57.76 -45.59
CA ARG A 4 46.67 -57.06 -45.68
C ARG A 4 46.17 -56.74 -44.27
N ALA A 5 45.97 -55.46 -43.96
CA ALA A 5 45.30 -55.03 -42.78
C ALA A 5 43.75 -54.95 -43.01
N ALA A 6 43.01 -55.67 -42.21
CA ALA A 6 41.54 -55.58 -42.19
C ALA A 6 41.08 -54.47 -41.26
N LEU A 7 40.35 -53.47 -41.77
CA LEU A 7 39.67 -52.47 -41.00
C LEU A 7 38.27 -52.99 -40.60
N ALA A 8 38.03 -53.15 -39.30
CA ALA A 8 36.72 -53.44 -38.77
C ALA A 8 36.03 -52.06 -38.45
N ALA A 9 34.96 -51.78 -39.16
CA ALA A 9 34.12 -50.59 -38.86
C ALA A 9 33.16 -50.88 -37.67
N LEU A 10 33.36 -50.21 -36.59
CA LEU A 10 32.48 -50.25 -35.44
C LEU A 10 31.36 -49.20 -35.64
N ALA A 11 30.16 -49.63 -35.96
CA ALA A 11 28.95 -48.71 -36.03
C ALA A 11 28.43 -48.40 -34.62
N LEU A 12 28.62 -47.16 -34.20
CA LEU A 12 28.08 -46.64 -32.95
C LEU A 12 26.61 -46.26 -33.17
N LEU A 13 25.67 -47.07 -32.67
CA LEU A 13 24.24 -46.74 -32.61
C LEU A 13 24.02 -45.69 -31.51
N ILE A 14 23.93 -44.42 -31.87
CA ILE A 14 23.45 -43.34 -30.96
C ILE A 14 21.93 -43.43 -30.90
N GLY A 15 21.42 -44.06 -29.86
CA GLY A 15 20.02 -44.05 -29.55
C GLY A 15 19.61 -42.62 -29.08
N THR A 16 18.85 -41.92 -29.89
CA THR A 16 18.17 -40.68 -29.47
C THR A 16 17.07 -41.04 -28.48
N ALA A 17 17.36 -40.94 -27.18
CA ALA A 17 16.31 -40.96 -26.18
C ALA A 17 15.45 -39.70 -26.39
N ALA A 18 14.20 -39.87 -26.82
CA ALA A 18 13.22 -38.79 -26.85
C ALA A 18 13.01 -38.31 -25.41
N MET A 19 13.32 -37.04 -25.12
CA MET A 19 12.95 -36.40 -23.88
C MET A 19 11.39 -36.45 -23.76
N PRO A 20 10.85 -36.84 -22.61
CA PRO A 20 9.40 -36.72 -22.40
C PRO A 20 9.00 -35.24 -22.60
N PRO A 21 7.83 -34.98 -23.21
CA PRO A 21 7.33 -33.62 -23.33
C PRO A 21 7.29 -33.00 -21.92
N ALA A 22 7.86 -31.79 -21.77
CA ALA A 22 7.72 -31.02 -20.55
C ALA A 22 6.23 -30.98 -20.22
N ALA A 23 5.86 -31.39 -19.01
CA ALA A 23 4.48 -31.29 -18.54
C ALA A 23 4.09 -29.81 -18.70
N ALA A 24 3.06 -29.54 -19.49
CA ALA A 24 2.51 -28.19 -19.61
C ALA A 24 2.15 -27.75 -18.17
N ALA A 25 2.78 -26.69 -17.72
CA ALA A 25 2.39 -26.08 -16.47
C ALA A 25 0.87 -25.80 -16.56
N THR A 26 0.10 -26.37 -15.65
CA THR A 26 -1.32 -26.06 -15.55
C THR A 26 -1.42 -24.56 -15.38
N ALA A 27 -2.12 -23.88 -16.30
CA ALA A 27 -2.36 -22.45 -16.19
C ALA A 27 -3.01 -22.18 -14.82
N VAL A 28 -2.40 -21.35 -14.02
CA VAL A 28 -2.93 -20.90 -12.73
C VAL A 28 -4.22 -20.16 -13.03
N ALA A 29 -5.32 -20.56 -12.42
CA ALA A 29 -6.66 -20.02 -12.68
C ALA A 29 -7.06 -19.05 -11.58
N CYS A 30 -6.50 -17.84 -11.58
CA CYS A 30 -6.91 -16.80 -10.64
C CYS A 30 -8.34 -16.35 -10.91
N ALA A 31 -9.14 -16.18 -9.86
CA ALA A 31 -10.57 -15.90 -9.97
C ALA A 31 -10.99 -14.61 -9.24
N GLY A 32 -10.37 -14.24 -8.15
CA GLY A 32 -10.75 -13.09 -7.33
C GLY A 32 -10.14 -11.77 -7.77
N ALA A 33 -10.47 -10.70 -7.07
CA ALA A 33 -9.85 -9.39 -7.24
C ALA A 33 -8.43 -9.34 -6.66
N ALA A 34 -8.18 -10.12 -5.59
CA ALA A 34 -6.94 -10.23 -4.84
C ALA A 34 -6.32 -11.63 -4.84
N ASP A 35 -6.75 -12.53 -5.73
CA ASP A 35 -6.20 -13.88 -5.89
C ASP A 35 -4.79 -13.81 -6.50
N PHE A 36 -3.78 -13.92 -5.65
CA PHE A 36 -2.36 -13.79 -6.01
C PHE A 36 -1.73 -15.12 -6.46
N ASP A 37 -2.06 -16.22 -5.81
CA ASP A 37 -1.43 -17.51 -6.06
C ASP A 37 -2.24 -18.45 -6.97
N GLY A 38 -3.48 -18.08 -7.30
CA GLY A 38 -4.34 -18.81 -8.24
C GLY A 38 -5.08 -19.97 -7.63
N ASP A 39 -5.32 -19.95 -6.34
CA ASP A 39 -6.16 -20.95 -5.66
C ASP A 39 -7.67 -20.70 -5.81
N GLY A 40 -8.05 -19.57 -6.42
CA GLY A 40 -9.42 -19.16 -6.68
C GLY A 40 -10.08 -18.40 -5.52
N VAL A 41 -9.32 -18.05 -4.49
CA VAL A 41 -9.77 -17.30 -3.31
C VAL A 41 -8.97 -15.99 -3.23
N ASP A 42 -9.62 -14.90 -2.81
CA ASP A 42 -8.92 -13.64 -2.55
C ASP A 42 -7.94 -13.78 -1.38
N ASP A 43 -6.73 -13.32 -1.58
CA ASP A 43 -5.62 -13.35 -0.65
C ASP A 43 -5.50 -12.06 0.17
N VAL A 44 -4.59 -12.08 1.15
CA VAL A 44 -4.19 -10.89 1.91
C VAL A 44 -2.67 -10.83 2.00
N ALA A 45 -2.10 -9.72 1.55
CA ALA A 45 -0.70 -9.43 1.78
C ALA A 45 -0.49 -8.81 3.16
N VAL A 46 0.55 -9.24 3.86
CA VAL A 46 0.92 -8.79 5.20
C VAL A 46 2.39 -8.42 5.22
N GLY A 47 2.67 -7.17 5.60
CA GLY A 47 4.02 -6.66 5.80
C GLY A 47 4.49 -6.78 7.25
N ASP A 48 5.78 -7.06 7.41
CA ASP A 48 6.55 -7.06 8.65
C ASP A 48 7.92 -6.40 8.36
N PRO A 49 7.98 -5.06 8.27
CA PRO A 49 9.17 -4.35 7.84
C PRO A 49 10.34 -4.42 8.83
N PHE A 50 10.09 -4.81 10.06
CA PHE A 50 11.11 -4.91 11.12
C PHE A 50 11.68 -6.32 11.29
N ALA A 51 11.16 -7.31 10.56
CA ALA A 51 11.70 -8.67 10.57
C ALA A 51 13.15 -8.71 10.09
N ASP A 52 13.92 -9.70 10.59
CA ASP A 52 15.27 -10.02 10.15
C ASP A 52 16.22 -8.79 10.14
N ASP A 53 16.36 -8.14 11.30
CA ASP A 53 17.16 -6.91 11.47
C ASP A 53 16.70 -5.75 10.56
N GLN A 54 15.40 -5.53 10.45
CA GLN A 54 14.79 -4.48 9.62
C GLN A 54 15.03 -4.68 8.10
N LYS A 55 15.48 -5.84 7.67
CA LYS A 55 15.45 -6.21 6.26
C LYS A 55 14.02 -6.21 5.74
N GLY A 56 13.12 -6.66 6.59
CA GLY A 56 11.71 -6.77 6.34
C GLY A 56 11.29 -8.10 5.72
N ALA A 57 10.02 -8.40 5.84
CA ALA A 57 9.38 -9.58 5.28
C ALA A 57 7.96 -9.27 4.81
N VAL A 58 7.51 -10.00 3.81
CA VAL A 58 6.13 -9.97 3.32
C VAL A 58 5.61 -11.39 3.23
N HIS A 59 4.37 -11.58 3.61
CA HIS A 59 3.67 -12.84 3.52
C HIS A 59 2.33 -12.65 2.81
N VAL A 60 1.87 -13.68 2.12
CA VAL A 60 0.51 -13.78 1.59
C VAL A 60 -0.26 -14.81 2.41
N LEU A 61 -1.42 -14.43 2.90
CA LEU A 61 -2.37 -15.32 3.56
C LEU A 61 -3.30 -15.88 2.49
N SER A 62 -3.08 -17.12 2.11
CA SER A 62 -3.83 -17.81 1.06
C SER A 62 -4.25 -19.21 1.53
N GLY A 63 -5.51 -19.61 1.26
CA GLY A 63 -6.01 -20.94 1.60
C GLY A 63 -5.82 -21.34 3.07
N GLY A 64 -5.74 -20.36 4.00
CA GLY A 64 -5.45 -20.57 5.43
C GLY A 64 -3.97 -20.81 5.75
N LYS A 65 -3.07 -20.58 4.79
CA LYS A 65 -1.62 -20.68 4.95
C LYS A 65 -0.97 -19.30 4.97
N VAL A 66 0.19 -19.20 5.59
CA VAL A 66 1.06 -18.02 5.55
C VAL A 66 2.23 -18.33 4.62
N VAL A 67 2.26 -17.71 3.45
CA VAL A 67 3.25 -17.99 2.39
C VAL A 67 4.21 -16.80 2.29
N PRO A 68 5.54 -16.99 2.49
CA PRO A 68 6.50 -15.91 2.37
C PRO A 68 6.67 -15.47 0.91
N VAL A 69 6.78 -14.16 0.71
CA VAL A 69 7.11 -13.55 -0.59
C VAL A 69 8.53 -12.99 -0.51
N GLY A 70 9.40 -13.45 -1.39
CA GLY A 70 10.79 -13.01 -1.45
C GLY A 70 11.12 -12.26 -2.73
N VAL A 71 12.01 -11.29 -2.63
CA VAL A 71 12.62 -10.59 -3.75
C VAL A 71 14.16 -10.64 -3.61
N PRO A 72 14.92 -10.61 -4.71
CA PRO A 72 16.37 -10.60 -4.63
C PRO A 72 16.90 -9.25 -4.16
N GLY A 73 18.08 -9.26 -3.53
CA GLY A 73 18.86 -8.05 -3.26
C GLY A 73 18.42 -7.23 -2.04
N LEU A 74 17.52 -7.74 -1.20
CA LEU A 74 17.17 -7.09 0.07
C LEU A 74 18.35 -7.04 1.02
N ALA A 75 18.59 -5.88 1.62
CA ALA A 75 19.61 -5.65 2.62
C ALA A 75 19.00 -5.38 4.00
N ARG A 76 19.83 -5.43 5.03
CA ARG A 76 19.46 -5.03 6.38
C ARG A 76 19.12 -3.54 6.38
N GLY A 77 18.03 -3.18 7.01
CA GLY A 77 17.56 -1.82 7.10
C GLY A 77 16.54 -1.41 6.05
N ASP A 78 16.38 -2.16 4.94
CA ASP A 78 15.51 -1.77 3.80
C ASP A 78 14.05 -1.54 4.17
N GLY A 79 13.54 -2.19 5.23
CA GLY A 79 12.14 -2.07 5.65
C GLY A 79 11.15 -2.66 4.64
N PHE A 80 11.52 -3.75 3.94
CA PHE A 80 10.66 -4.42 2.96
C PHE A 80 9.34 -4.88 3.60
N GLY A 81 8.22 -4.45 3.02
CA GLY A 81 6.89 -4.69 3.59
C GLY A 81 6.35 -3.54 4.44
N TRP A 82 6.99 -2.36 4.42
CA TRP A 82 6.47 -1.15 5.04
C TRP A 82 5.07 -0.78 4.52
N SER A 83 4.87 -0.92 3.24
CA SER A 83 3.58 -0.77 2.57
C SER A 83 3.35 -1.91 1.58
N VAL A 84 2.11 -2.33 1.41
CA VAL A 84 1.71 -3.40 0.47
C VAL A 84 0.42 -3.04 -0.24
N ARG A 85 0.26 -3.47 -1.51
CA ARG A 85 -0.99 -3.37 -2.29
C ARG A 85 -1.13 -4.56 -3.22
N LEU A 86 -2.35 -5.09 -3.33
CA LEU A 86 -2.74 -6.08 -4.33
C LEU A 86 -3.54 -5.39 -5.44
N ALA A 87 -3.18 -5.64 -6.70
CA ALA A 87 -3.87 -5.13 -7.89
C ALA A 87 -3.50 -5.95 -9.12
N LYS A 88 -4.31 -5.88 -10.18
CA LYS A 88 -4.02 -6.55 -11.46
C LYS A 88 -3.26 -5.60 -12.38
N LEU A 89 -1.93 -5.67 -12.37
CA LEU A 89 -1.06 -4.70 -13.02
C LEU A 89 -0.66 -5.09 -14.46
N ASN A 90 -0.54 -6.38 -14.75
CA ASN A 90 0.00 -6.89 -16.01
C ASN A 90 -1.08 -7.34 -17.01
N GLY A 91 -2.37 -7.24 -16.66
CA GLY A 91 -3.51 -7.58 -17.51
C GLY A 91 -3.83 -9.08 -17.55
N ASP A 92 -3.19 -9.92 -16.75
CA ASP A 92 -3.62 -11.30 -16.54
C ASP A 92 -4.75 -11.39 -15.48
N ALA A 93 -5.17 -12.61 -15.13
CA ALA A 93 -6.26 -12.81 -14.20
C ALA A 93 -5.82 -12.72 -12.73
N CYS A 94 -4.51 -12.88 -12.44
CA CYS A 94 -3.97 -12.89 -11.09
C CYS A 94 -3.79 -11.47 -10.52
N ALA A 95 -3.90 -11.34 -9.23
CA ALA A 95 -3.49 -10.12 -8.56
C ALA A 95 -1.96 -10.09 -8.45
N ASP A 96 -1.37 -8.94 -8.67
CA ASP A 96 0.05 -8.67 -8.47
C ASP A 96 0.23 -7.93 -7.13
N LEU A 97 1.40 -8.06 -6.52
CA LEU A 97 1.71 -7.46 -5.24
C LEU A 97 2.73 -6.35 -5.42
N VAL A 98 2.39 -5.13 -5.01
CA VAL A 98 3.32 -4.01 -4.88
C VAL A 98 3.75 -3.89 -3.43
N ILE A 99 5.06 -3.75 -3.20
CA ILE A 99 5.68 -3.74 -1.87
C ILE A 99 6.64 -2.57 -1.77
N GLY A 100 6.48 -1.75 -0.73
CA GLY A 100 7.41 -0.67 -0.41
C GLY A 100 8.56 -1.13 0.51
N ALA A 101 9.74 -0.59 0.25
CA ALA A 101 10.95 -0.70 1.05
C ALA A 101 11.59 0.69 1.15
N PRO A 102 11.02 1.61 1.97
CA PRO A 102 11.35 3.03 1.92
C PRO A 102 12.75 3.36 2.44
N TYR A 103 13.39 2.47 3.15
CA TYR A 103 14.74 2.66 3.66
C TYR A 103 15.81 1.96 2.82
N ALA A 104 15.45 1.42 1.64
CA ALA A 104 16.40 0.78 0.75
C ALA A 104 17.27 1.82 0.03
N ASP A 105 18.58 1.52 -0.08
CA ASP A 105 19.52 2.33 -0.83
C ASP A 105 19.33 2.17 -2.34
N VAL A 106 19.51 3.25 -3.08
CA VAL A 106 19.49 3.24 -4.55
C VAL A 106 20.79 3.82 -5.10
N ASP A 107 21.59 2.99 -5.74
CA ASP A 107 22.85 3.37 -6.38
C ASP A 107 23.80 4.18 -5.47
N GLY A 108 23.83 3.81 -4.17
CA GLY A 108 24.63 4.47 -3.14
C GLY A 108 23.97 5.71 -2.53
N THR A 109 22.75 6.02 -2.91
CA THR A 109 21.93 7.05 -2.27
C THR A 109 21.17 6.44 -1.10
N GLU A 110 21.53 6.83 0.12
CA GLU A 110 21.01 6.30 1.38
C GLU A 110 19.52 6.58 1.52
N ASP A 111 18.73 5.57 1.93
CA ASP A 111 17.30 5.65 2.23
C ASP A 111 16.46 6.34 1.14
N ALA A 112 16.89 6.25 -0.12
CA ALA A 112 16.14 6.82 -1.24
C ALA A 112 14.80 6.12 -1.44
N GLY A 113 14.72 4.84 -1.07
CA GLY A 113 13.55 4.01 -1.12
C GLY A 113 13.34 3.28 -2.45
N VAL A 114 12.68 2.14 -2.35
CA VAL A 114 12.38 1.24 -3.48
C VAL A 114 10.96 0.72 -3.36
N ALA A 115 10.31 0.47 -4.48
CA ALA A 115 9.14 -0.39 -4.55
C ALA A 115 9.45 -1.64 -5.36
N TYR A 116 8.80 -2.75 -5.05
CA TYR A 116 8.88 -3.99 -5.79
C TYR A 116 7.51 -4.37 -6.34
N VAL A 117 7.49 -4.95 -7.54
CA VAL A 117 6.30 -5.60 -8.10
C VAL A 117 6.58 -7.09 -8.18
N VAL A 118 5.75 -7.90 -7.54
CA VAL A 118 5.79 -9.36 -7.60
C VAL A 118 4.53 -9.82 -8.31
N TYR A 119 4.72 -10.44 -9.48
CA TYR A 119 3.60 -10.86 -10.31
C TYR A 119 2.97 -12.14 -9.80
N GLY A 120 1.63 -12.14 -9.70
CA GLY A 120 0.85 -13.28 -9.27
C GLY A 120 0.94 -14.48 -10.22
N GLY A 121 0.51 -15.65 -9.76
CA GLY A 121 0.59 -16.88 -10.54
C GLY A 121 2.03 -17.35 -10.83
N GLY A 122 3.06 -16.70 -10.33
CA GLY A 122 4.46 -17.08 -10.50
C GLY A 122 5.01 -16.90 -11.92
N ALA A 123 4.38 -16.07 -12.75
CA ALA A 123 4.67 -15.97 -14.18
C ALA A 123 5.95 -15.20 -14.53
N ALA A 124 6.43 -14.29 -13.66
CA ALA A 124 7.58 -13.45 -13.95
C ALA A 124 8.46 -13.22 -12.70
N ALA A 125 9.72 -12.84 -12.93
CA ALA A 125 10.61 -12.42 -11.84
C ALA A 125 10.11 -11.11 -11.22
N PRO A 126 10.34 -10.89 -9.91
CA PRO A 126 10.05 -9.62 -9.26
C PRO A 126 10.75 -8.45 -9.95
N GLU A 127 10.05 -7.35 -10.07
CA GLU A 127 10.57 -6.10 -10.63
C GLU A 127 10.93 -5.13 -9.51
N ARG A 128 12.10 -4.49 -9.62
CA ARG A 128 12.53 -3.41 -8.72
C ARG A 128 12.25 -2.06 -9.36
N VAL A 129 11.48 -1.22 -8.70
CA VAL A 129 11.08 0.12 -9.16
C VAL A 129 11.76 1.16 -8.27
N THR A 130 12.50 2.07 -8.88
CA THR A 130 13.20 3.17 -8.20
C THR A 130 12.71 4.52 -8.72
N PRO A 131 12.84 5.60 -7.94
CA PRO A 131 12.59 6.92 -8.48
C PRO A 131 13.60 7.24 -9.60
N PRO A 132 13.21 7.96 -10.66
CA PRO A 132 14.12 8.32 -11.76
C PRO A 132 15.33 9.16 -11.32
N GLN A 133 15.19 9.89 -10.24
CA GLN A 133 16.24 10.69 -9.59
C GLN A 133 16.21 10.37 -8.10
N PRO A 134 16.99 9.37 -7.64
CA PRO A 134 17.04 9.01 -6.24
C PRO A 134 17.53 10.17 -5.39
N GLN A 135 16.83 10.44 -4.30
CA GLN A 135 17.17 11.48 -3.34
C GLN A 135 17.39 10.85 -1.97
N ARG A 136 18.43 11.27 -1.26
CA ARG A 136 18.75 10.76 0.07
C ARG A 136 17.60 11.03 1.04
N PHE A 137 17.16 10.00 1.77
CA PHE A 137 16.08 10.04 2.74
C PHE A 137 14.68 10.34 2.18
N ALA A 138 14.47 10.27 0.87
CA ALA A 138 13.17 10.53 0.27
C ALA A 138 12.10 9.48 0.62
N HIS A 139 12.52 8.29 1.00
CA HIS A 139 11.67 7.16 1.39
C HIS A 139 10.61 6.80 0.33
N PHE A 140 11.00 6.71 -0.94
CA PHE A 140 10.14 6.20 -2.00
C PHE A 140 9.62 4.79 -1.66
N GLY A 141 8.32 4.56 -1.75
CA GLY A 141 7.68 3.31 -1.28
C GLY A 141 7.06 3.42 0.11
N TRP A 142 7.05 4.62 0.71
CA TRP A 142 6.39 4.87 2.00
C TRP A 142 4.89 4.55 1.96
N SER A 143 4.21 5.03 0.97
CA SER A 143 2.79 4.80 0.72
C SER A 143 2.56 4.29 -0.70
N LEU A 144 1.52 3.49 -0.87
CA LEU A 144 1.17 2.88 -2.15
C LEU A 144 -0.33 2.99 -2.41
N ALA A 145 -0.69 3.24 -3.66
CA ALA A 145 -2.02 2.97 -4.18
C ALA A 145 -1.90 2.26 -5.53
N ALA A 146 -2.85 1.37 -5.84
CA ALA A 146 -2.88 0.68 -7.12
C ALA A 146 -4.31 0.56 -7.64
N ARG A 147 -4.49 0.69 -8.96
CA ARG A 147 -5.77 0.54 -9.66
C ARG A 147 -5.56 0.16 -11.11
N GLY A 148 -6.00 -1.04 -11.53
CA GLY A 148 -5.68 -1.55 -12.85
C GLY A 148 -4.16 -1.56 -13.04
N ASP A 149 -3.68 -1.06 -14.16
CA ASP A 149 -2.24 -0.96 -14.49
C ASP A 149 -1.54 0.29 -13.91
N LEU A 150 -2.21 1.06 -13.04
CA LEU A 150 -1.65 2.24 -12.38
C LEU A 150 -1.16 1.92 -10.97
N VAL A 151 0.03 2.41 -10.67
CA VAL A 151 0.61 2.42 -9.32
C VAL A 151 1.01 3.84 -8.98
N ALA A 152 0.60 4.33 -7.80
CA ALA A 152 1.09 5.56 -7.21
C ALA A 152 1.95 5.19 -5.99
N ILE A 153 3.13 5.81 -5.88
CA ILE A 153 4.16 5.53 -4.89
C ILE A 153 4.54 6.85 -4.23
N GLY A 154 4.36 6.96 -2.93
CA GLY A 154 4.71 8.13 -2.14
C GLY A 154 6.18 8.14 -1.73
N ALA A 155 6.76 9.33 -1.75
CA ALA A 155 8.08 9.69 -1.23
C ALA A 155 7.93 10.95 -0.37
N PRO A 156 7.33 10.84 0.84
CA PRO A 156 6.90 12.03 1.60
C PRO A 156 8.05 12.85 2.19
N TYR A 157 9.25 12.33 2.23
CA TYR A 157 10.44 13.04 2.72
C TYR A 157 11.34 13.55 1.60
N GLU A 158 10.83 13.57 0.36
CA GLU A 158 11.59 14.13 -0.76
C GLU A 158 11.68 15.65 -0.63
N ASP A 159 12.89 16.18 -0.88
CA ASP A 159 13.16 17.60 -0.87
C ASP A 159 12.84 18.26 -2.22
N GLU A 160 12.45 19.52 -2.21
CA GLU A 160 12.28 20.33 -3.41
C GLU A 160 13.09 21.63 -3.27
N ALA A 161 14.06 21.82 -4.13
CA ALA A 161 14.98 22.96 -4.09
C ALA A 161 15.72 23.07 -2.73
N GLN A 162 15.31 23.97 -1.84
CA GLN A 162 15.90 24.18 -0.52
C GLN A 162 14.91 23.87 0.61
N LEU A 163 13.73 23.38 0.26
CA LEU A 163 12.71 22.98 1.21
C LEU A 163 12.86 21.48 1.48
N VAL A 164 12.98 21.12 2.74
CA VAL A 164 13.16 19.73 3.16
C VAL A 164 11.81 19.08 3.46
N ASP A 165 11.70 17.77 3.17
CA ASP A 165 10.54 16.94 3.50
C ASP A 165 9.22 17.48 2.95
N VAL A 166 9.22 18.11 1.78
CA VAL A 166 7.98 18.61 1.16
C VAL A 166 7.16 17.48 0.56
N GLY A 167 7.81 16.42 0.11
CA GLY A 167 7.24 15.22 -0.42
C GLY A 167 6.84 15.24 -1.89
N ALA A 168 6.76 14.04 -2.46
CA ALA A 168 6.34 13.79 -3.83
C ALA A 168 5.58 12.47 -3.96
N VAL A 169 4.89 12.32 -5.08
CA VAL A 169 4.24 11.09 -5.51
C VAL A 169 4.73 10.74 -6.91
N TYR A 170 4.99 9.47 -7.14
CA TYR A 170 5.39 8.92 -8.42
C TYR A 170 4.29 8.04 -8.98
N VAL A 171 3.78 8.37 -10.15
CA VAL A 171 2.71 7.60 -10.81
C VAL A 171 3.29 6.83 -11.97
N ARG A 172 3.12 5.53 -11.95
CA ARG A 172 3.58 4.60 -12.97
C ARG A 172 2.40 3.91 -13.63
N LYS A 173 2.44 3.78 -14.97
CA LYS A 173 1.48 3.00 -15.74
C LYS A 173 2.16 1.80 -16.38
N GLY A 174 1.68 0.58 -16.04
CA GLY A 174 2.30 -0.67 -16.49
C GLY A 174 3.78 -0.71 -16.15
N ALA A 175 4.63 -1.10 -17.10
CA ALA A 175 6.09 -1.12 -16.97
C ALA A 175 6.77 0.21 -17.35
N GLY A 176 6.02 1.32 -17.47
CA GLY A 176 6.57 2.63 -17.82
C GLY A 176 7.37 3.27 -16.68
N GLU A 177 8.14 4.31 -17.02
CA GLU A 177 8.86 5.11 -16.03
C GLU A 177 7.89 5.86 -15.11
N PRO A 178 8.19 5.95 -13.79
CA PRO A 178 7.38 6.71 -12.85
C PRO A 178 7.43 8.22 -13.15
N ARG A 179 6.26 8.85 -13.26
CA ARG A 179 6.12 10.30 -13.39
C ARG A 179 6.01 10.93 -12.01
N ARG A 180 6.90 11.87 -11.69
CA ARG A 180 6.85 12.65 -10.46
C ARG A 180 5.71 13.68 -10.48
N VAL A 181 5.02 13.83 -9.35
CA VAL A 181 3.99 14.84 -9.07
C VAL A 181 4.19 15.36 -7.64
N SER A 182 4.24 16.67 -7.47
CA SER A 182 4.35 17.36 -6.17
C SER A 182 3.49 18.61 -6.16
N GLN A 183 3.45 19.35 -5.05
CA GLN A 183 2.75 20.64 -4.98
C GLN A 183 3.37 21.70 -5.90
N GLU A 184 4.64 21.55 -6.33
CA GLU A 184 5.27 22.39 -7.36
C GLU A 184 4.91 22.01 -8.80
N THR A 185 4.20 20.90 -9.01
CA THR A 185 3.70 20.54 -10.33
C THR A 185 2.61 21.53 -10.74
N VAL A 186 2.71 22.05 -11.97
CA VAL A 186 1.74 23.03 -12.50
C VAL A 186 0.31 22.55 -12.34
N ASP A 187 -0.54 23.41 -11.79
CA ASP A 187 -1.97 23.16 -11.50
C ASP A 187 -2.26 22.11 -10.39
N VAL A 188 -1.25 21.64 -9.68
CA VAL A 188 -1.44 20.97 -8.39
C VAL A 188 -1.63 22.04 -7.31
N ARG A 189 -2.72 21.95 -6.56
CA ARG A 189 -3.06 22.93 -5.51
C ARG A 189 -2.26 22.68 -4.24
N GLY A 190 -1.85 23.76 -3.61
CA GLY A 190 -0.99 23.83 -2.44
C GLY A 190 0.28 24.59 -2.78
N ASN A 191 1.10 24.87 -1.79
CA ASN A 191 2.47 25.34 -1.94
C ASN A 191 3.32 24.35 -1.16
N SER A 192 4.50 24.02 -1.66
CA SER A 192 5.43 23.20 -0.88
C SER A 192 5.97 24.01 0.32
N GLU A 193 5.82 23.46 1.50
CA GLU A 193 6.39 23.98 2.75
C GLU A 193 7.28 22.90 3.39
N VAL A 194 8.22 23.35 4.22
CA VAL A 194 9.11 22.43 4.94
C VAL A 194 8.26 21.50 5.82
N GLY A 195 8.40 20.19 5.61
CA GLY A 195 7.76 19.17 6.41
C GLY A 195 6.33 18.82 6.03
N ASP A 196 5.76 19.30 4.92
CA ASP A 196 4.39 19.01 4.47
C ASP A 196 4.13 17.53 4.25
N GLN A 197 5.15 16.83 3.72
CA GLN A 197 5.11 15.40 3.45
C GLN A 197 3.98 15.00 2.48
N PHE A 198 3.87 15.71 1.35
CA PHE A 198 2.97 15.36 0.26
C PHE A 198 3.22 13.92 -0.21
N GLY A 199 2.18 13.10 -0.25
CA GLY A 199 2.33 11.68 -0.57
C GLY A 199 2.39 10.76 0.65
N TRP A 200 2.11 11.27 1.85
CA TRP A 200 2.03 10.45 3.07
C TRP A 200 1.02 9.31 2.96
N SER A 201 -0.14 9.57 2.39
CA SER A 201 -1.17 8.57 2.12
C SER A 201 -1.77 8.76 0.73
N LEU A 202 -2.20 7.67 0.10
CA LEU A 202 -2.64 7.64 -1.29
C LEU A 202 -3.89 6.78 -1.48
N ALA A 203 -4.82 7.23 -2.33
CA ALA A 203 -5.93 6.42 -2.81
C ALA A 203 -6.32 6.82 -4.24
N PHE A 204 -6.48 5.84 -5.14
CA PHE A 204 -7.06 6.12 -6.45
C PHE A 204 -8.56 6.36 -6.36
N GLY A 205 -9.01 7.44 -6.97
CA GLY A 205 -10.41 7.79 -7.18
C GLY A 205 -10.95 7.31 -8.54
N PRO A 206 -12.07 7.87 -9.01
CA PRO A 206 -12.67 7.52 -10.30
C PRO A 206 -11.75 7.91 -11.46
N LYS A 207 -11.87 7.21 -12.57
CA LYS A 207 -11.01 7.39 -13.77
C LYS A 207 -9.55 7.15 -13.39
N ASN A 208 -8.66 8.11 -13.57
CA ASN A 208 -7.27 8.09 -13.12
C ASN A 208 -7.05 9.13 -12.01
N GLY A 209 -8.09 9.46 -11.26
CA GLY A 209 -8.00 10.42 -10.16
C GLY A 209 -7.18 9.87 -9.00
N LEU A 210 -6.44 10.73 -8.33
CA LEU A 210 -5.63 10.38 -7.17
C LEU A 210 -5.93 11.33 -6.00
N VAL A 211 -6.10 10.77 -4.82
CA VAL A 211 -6.15 11.53 -3.57
C VAL A 211 -4.81 11.39 -2.87
N VAL A 212 -4.22 12.50 -2.50
CA VAL A 212 -2.93 12.60 -1.83
C VAL A 212 -3.13 13.24 -0.47
N GLY A 213 -2.75 12.55 0.59
CA GLY A 213 -2.72 13.09 1.94
C GLY A 213 -1.45 13.92 2.19
N VAL A 214 -1.64 15.05 2.89
CA VAL A 214 -0.60 16.01 3.27
C VAL A 214 -0.83 16.36 4.74
N PRO A 215 -0.61 15.40 5.67
CA PRO A 215 -1.08 15.56 7.06
C PRO A 215 -0.29 16.57 7.89
N TYR A 216 0.89 16.96 7.45
CA TYR A 216 1.75 17.91 8.14
C TYR A 216 1.73 19.31 7.50
N GLU A 217 0.89 19.51 6.49
CA GLU A 217 0.60 20.82 5.92
C GLU A 217 0.18 21.81 7.01
N ASN A 218 0.77 22.97 7.01
CA ASN A 218 0.46 24.06 7.92
C ASN A 218 -0.56 25.02 7.27
N ASP A 219 -1.59 25.44 7.99
CA ASP A 219 -2.45 26.53 7.52
C ASP A 219 -1.91 27.87 8.05
N ASP A 220 -0.98 28.45 7.34
CA ASP A 220 -0.46 29.78 7.60
C ASP A 220 -1.27 30.89 6.91
N GLY A 221 -2.22 30.52 6.06
CA GLY A 221 -3.17 31.40 5.37
C GLY A 221 -2.54 32.27 4.28
N ALA A 222 -1.26 32.15 3.99
CA ALA A 222 -0.54 33.10 3.14
C ALA A 222 0.36 32.45 2.07
N GLY A 223 0.44 31.12 1.99
CA GLY A 223 1.36 30.43 1.09
C GLY A 223 2.81 30.76 1.40
N ARG A 224 3.14 30.86 2.68
CA ARG A 224 4.50 31.06 3.17
C ARG A 224 5.15 29.68 3.30
N GLN A 225 6.39 29.61 2.91
CA GLN A 225 7.17 28.36 3.02
C GLN A 225 7.91 28.31 4.37
N ILE A 226 7.18 28.48 5.47
CA ILE A 226 7.72 28.48 6.84
C ILE A 226 6.78 27.75 7.80
N GLU A 227 7.32 27.18 8.85
CA GLU A 227 6.52 26.64 9.96
C GLU A 227 5.75 27.76 10.69
N ALA A 228 4.53 28.05 10.27
CA ALA A 228 3.69 29.08 10.84
C ALA A 228 2.21 28.67 10.80
N GLY A 229 1.35 29.46 11.44
CA GLY A 229 -0.11 29.24 11.40
C GLY A 229 -0.58 28.08 12.22
N LYS A 230 -1.36 27.19 11.63
CA LYS A 230 -1.92 25.96 12.25
C LYS A 230 -1.01 24.75 11.93
N ILE A 231 0.06 24.61 12.69
CA ILE A 231 1.06 23.55 12.49
C ILE A 231 0.40 22.19 12.48
N ASP A 232 0.74 21.35 11.49
CA ASP A 232 0.18 20.01 11.27
C ASP A 232 -1.37 20.00 11.21
N SER A 233 -2.02 21.03 10.69
CA SER A 233 -3.48 20.98 10.51
C SER A 233 -3.87 19.95 9.47
N GLY A 234 -3.05 19.80 8.45
CA GLY A 234 -3.18 18.83 7.38
C GLY A 234 -4.19 19.18 6.31
N SER A 235 -3.97 18.61 5.15
CA SER A 235 -4.84 18.76 3.98
C SER A 235 -4.88 17.49 3.14
N VAL A 236 -5.75 17.48 2.13
CA VAL A 236 -5.75 16.50 1.05
C VAL A 236 -5.81 17.20 -0.30
N VAL A 237 -5.07 16.68 -1.26
CA VAL A 237 -5.10 17.13 -2.64
C VAL A 237 -5.74 16.07 -3.51
N PHE A 238 -6.80 16.45 -4.23
CA PHE A 238 -7.49 15.62 -5.20
C PHE A 238 -6.99 15.99 -6.60
N ILE A 239 -6.38 15.07 -7.31
CA ILE A 239 -5.98 15.20 -8.71
C ILE A 239 -7.02 14.48 -9.56
N ASP A 240 -7.59 15.15 -10.56
CA ASP A 240 -8.71 14.59 -11.34
C ASP A 240 -8.27 13.49 -12.30
N ASP A 241 -7.11 13.65 -12.93
CA ASP A 241 -6.48 12.64 -13.81
C ASP A 241 -4.95 12.81 -13.76
N VAL A 242 -4.26 11.85 -13.12
CA VAL A 242 -2.80 11.88 -13.01
C VAL A 242 -2.07 11.58 -14.33
N LEU A 243 -2.77 11.08 -15.33
CA LEU A 243 -2.22 10.82 -16.66
C LEU A 243 -2.46 11.97 -17.65
N ALA A 244 -3.28 12.96 -17.28
CA ALA A 244 -3.54 14.10 -18.14
C ALA A 244 -2.24 14.87 -18.45
N PRO A 245 -2.10 15.41 -19.68
CA PRO A 245 -1.00 16.31 -20.01
C PRO A 245 -1.01 17.58 -19.14
N GLN A 246 -2.20 18.07 -18.80
CA GLN A 246 -2.44 19.18 -17.89
C GLN A 246 -3.28 18.68 -16.73
N ILE A 247 -2.72 18.77 -15.54
CA ILE A 247 -3.37 18.36 -14.30
C ILE A 247 -4.44 19.40 -13.91
N THR A 248 -5.56 18.91 -13.38
CA THR A 248 -6.50 19.72 -12.60
C THR A 248 -6.60 19.13 -11.21
N SER A 249 -6.62 19.98 -10.20
CA SER A 249 -6.64 19.54 -8.81
C SER A 249 -7.49 20.43 -7.92
N PHE A 250 -7.83 19.89 -6.74
CA PHE A 250 -8.57 20.56 -5.69
C PHE A 250 -7.95 20.23 -4.33
N LYS A 251 -7.66 21.23 -3.51
CA LYS A 251 -7.17 21.07 -2.13
C LYS A 251 -8.34 21.22 -1.16
N LEU A 252 -8.39 20.39 -0.15
CA LEU A 252 -9.30 20.47 0.97
C LEU A 252 -8.52 20.47 2.28
N ASP A 253 -8.58 21.56 3.01
CA ASP A 253 -7.94 21.72 4.31
C ASP A 253 -8.78 21.08 5.42
N SER A 254 -8.16 20.86 6.60
CA SER A 254 -8.87 20.35 7.77
C SER A 254 -10.12 21.16 8.08
N PRO A 255 -11.30 20.54 8.19
CA PRO A 255 -12.54 21.25 8.54
C PRO A 255 -12.54 21.85 9.95
N THR A 256 -11.71 21.37 10.85
CA THR A 256 -11.50 21.90 12.19
C THR A 256 -10.40 22.95 12.23
N ASN A 257 -9.52 22.89 11.27
CA ASN A 257 -8.39 23.81 11.09
C ASN A 257 -7.65 24.11 12.41
N ALA A 258 -7.25 23.04 13.11
CA ALA A 258 -6.55 23.15 14.38
C ALA A 258 -5.15 22.49 14.26
N SER A 259 -4.17 23.05 14.98
CA SER A 259 -2.83 22.46 15.03
C SER A 259 -2.88 21.03 15.53
N GLY A 260 -2.17 20.12 14.82
CA GLY A 260 -2.11 18.71 15.14
C GLY A 260 -3.29 17.88 14.66
N ASP A 261 -4.22 18.44 13.88
CA ASP A 261 -5.32 17.68 13.29
C ASP A 261 -4.85 16.53 12.42
N ARG A 262 -3.78 16.76 11.65
CA ARG A 262 -3.20 15.80 10.70
C ARG A 262 -4.25 15.25 9.73
N PHE A 263 -5.09 16.13 9.21
CA PHE A 263 -6.09 15.78 8.21
C PHE A 263 -5.41 15.30 6.92
N GLY A 264 -5.80 14.14 6.41
CA GLY A 264 -5.09 13.48 5.30
C GLY A 264 -4.08 12.42 5.75
N TYR A 265 -4.01 12.08 7.05
CA TYR A 265 -3.13 11.04 7.56
C TYR A 265 -3.41 9.67 6.92
N ALA A 266 -4.66 9.36 6.70
CA ALA A 266 -5.11 8.24 5.88
C ALA A 266 -6.22 8.71 4.93
N VAL A 267 -6.23 8.18 3.71
CA VAL A 267 -7.25 8.47 2.70
C VAL A 267 -7.78 7.18 2.10
N ALA A 268 -9.06 7.18 1.73
CA ALA A 268 -9.70 6.06 1.07
C ALA A 268 -10.77 6.54 0.08
N TYR A 269 -11.05 5.75 -0.94
CA TYR A 269 -12.11 5.97 -1.91
C TYR A 269 -13.00 4.73 -2.03
N ALA A 270 -14.30 4.94 -1.96
CA ALA A 270 -15.32 3.93 -2.22
C ALA A 270 -16.08 4.25 -3.49
N GLU A 271 -16.04 3.34 -4.46
CA GLU A 271 -16.73 3.53 -5.75
C GLU A 271 -18.21 3.83 -5.55
N GLY A 272 -18.69 4.91 -6.19
CA GLY A 272 -20.09 5.38 -6.08
C GLY A 272 -20.51 5.96 -4.73
N SER A 273 -19.67 5.89 -3.70
CA SER A 273 -19.96 6.42 -2.35
C SER A 273 -19.20 7.71 -2.04
N GLY A 274 -17.93 7.81 -2.42
CA GLY A 274 -17.10 9.00 -2.22
C GLY A 274 -15.79 8.72 -1.51
N TYR A 275 -15.32 9.69 -0.74
CA TYR A 275 -13.99 9.67 -0.13
C TYR A 275 -14.07 9.68 1.38
N ALA A 276 -13.07 9.13 2.03
CA ALA A 276 -12.86 9.23 3.46
C ALA A 276 -11.47 9.81 3.76
N VAL A 277 -11.40 10.72 4.70
CA VAL A 277 -10.17 11.40 5.11
C VAL A 277 -10.04 11.32 6.62
N GLY A 278 -8.97 10.68 7.08
CA GLY A 278 -8.64 10.50 8.48
C GLY A 278 -7.94 11.73 9.07
N SER A 279 -8.27 12.03 10.31
CA SER A 279 -7.70 13.10 11.14
C SER A 279 -7.47 12.54 12.54
N PRO A 280 -6.36 11.80 12.75
CA PRO A 280 -6.14 11.03 13.97
C PRO A 280 -5.81 11.90 15.19
N GLY A 281 -5.36 13.14 15.02
CA GLY A 281 -5.11 14.05 16.13
C GLY A 281 -6.36 14.27 16.99
N PRO A 282 -7.46 14.81 16.47
CA PRO A 282 -8.74 14.91 17.17
C PRO A 282 -9.55 13.61 17.18
N GLY A 283 -9.17 12.60 16.41
CA GLY A 283 -9.82 11.29 16.35
C GLY A 283 -11.14 11.26 15.57
N TYR A 284 -11.12 11.72 14.31
CA TYR A 284 -12.27 11.61 13.42
C TYR A 284 -11.91 11.20 11.99
N VAL A 285 -12.91 10.74 11.25
CA VAL A 285 -12.86 10.57 9.80
C VAL A 285 -13.96 11.42 9.17
N GLN A 286 -13.60 12.24 8.20
CA GLN A 286 -14.53 13.01 7.38
C GLN A 286 -14.90 12.20 6.14
N LEU A 287 -16.19 11.87 5.99
CA LEU A 287 -16.72 11.31 4.74
C LEU A 287 -17.12 12.45 3.81
N LEU A 288 -16.81 12.26 2.53
CA LEU A 288 -17.14 13.18 1.44
C LEU A 288 -17.96 12.43 0.40
N ASP A 289 -18.88 13.12 -0.28
CA ASP A 289 -19.56 12.57 -1.45
C ASP A 289 -18.63 12.46 -2.70
N PRO A 290 -19.07 11.86 -3.80
CA PRO A 290 -18.26 11.80 -5.03
C PRO A 290 -17.90 13.18 -5.62
N ALA A 291 -18.63 14.24 -5.25
CA ALA A 291 -18.32 15.63 -5.62
C ALA A 291 -17.38 16.32 -4.60
N ARG A 292 -16.79 15.54 -3.66
CA ARG A 292 -15.84 16.00 -2.63
C ARG A 292 -16.44 16.94 -1.59
N LYS A 293 -17.78 16.95 -1.44
CA LYS A 293 -18.45 17.73 -0.41
C LYS A 293 -18.52 16.94 0.89
N PRO A 294 -18.20 17.55 2.05
CA PRO A 294 -18.36 16.90 3.34
C PRO A 294 -19.81 16.47 3.58
N THR A 295 -20.00 15.22 4.00
CA THR A 295 -21.32 14.63 4.27
C THR A 295 -21.48 14.23 5.72
N ARG A 296 -20.53 13.47 6.26
CA ARG A 296 -20.62 12.91 7.60
C ARG A 296 -19.25 12.91 8.28
N ARG A 297 -19.21 13.34 9.54
CA ARG A 297 -18.05 13.14 10.41
C ARG A 297 -18.30 11.91 11.29
N VAL A 298 -17.37 10.98 11.26
CA VAL A 298 -17.37 9.75 12.07
C VAL A 298 -16.36 9.91 13.19
N THR A 299 -16.76 9.65 14.42
CA THR A 299 -15.87 9.69 15.60
C THR A 299 -16.05 8.40 16.41
N GLN A 300 -15.10 8.11 17.26
CA GLN A 300 -15.19 6.98 18.19
C GLN A 300 -15.03 7.46 19.63
N GLY A 301 -16.02 8.22 20.13
CA GLY A 301 -16.10 8.62 21.53
C GLY A 301 -14.94 9.48 22.04
N GLY A 302 -14.34 10.32 21.18
CA GLY A 302 -13.17 11.16 21.53
C GLY A 302 -11.86 10.40 21.69
N LYS A 303 -11.79 9.16 21.21
CA LYS A 303 -10.57 8.36 21.21
C LYS A 303 -9.60 8.92 20.20
N GLN A 304 -8.42 9.29 20.66
CA GLN A 304 -7.30 9.72 19.82
C GLN A 304 -6.90 8.61 18.84
N THR A 305 -6.30 8.99 17.72
CA THR A 305 -5.84 8.11 16.65
C THR A 305 -6.92 7.42 15.81
N PHE A 306 -8.19 7.67 16.03
CA PHE A 306 -9.25 7.21 15.13
C PHE A 306 -9.10 7.88 13.75
N GLY A 307 -9.01 7.08 12.70
CA GLY A 307 -8.65 7.54 11.35
C GLY A 307 -7.16 7.36 11.01
N PHE A 308 -6.44 6.56 11.82
CA PHE A 308 -5.03 6.21 11.58
C PHE A 308 -4.85 5.31 10.35
N SER A 309 -5.71 4.31 10.21
CA SER A 309 -5.73 3.39 9.07
C SER A 309 -7.15 3.24 8.52
N MET A 310 -7.27 2.99 7.23
CA MET A 310 -8.57 2.81 6.58
C MET A 310 -8.50 1.80 5.43
N ALA A 311 -9.58 1.03 5.26
CA ALA A 311 -9.78 0.16 4.11
C ALA A 311 -11.26 0.18 3.69
N VAL A 312 -11.50 -0.01 2.39
CA VAL A 312 -12.84 -0.08 1.81
C VAL A 312 -13.12 -1.48 1.30
N SER A 313 -14.27 -2.05 1.64
CA SER A 313 -14.73 -3.32 1.11
C SER A 313 -15.38 -3.16 -0.27
N ALA A 314 -15.49 -4.25 -1.02
CA ALA A 314 -16.11 -4.25 -2.34
C ALA A 314 -17.58 -3.76 -2.35
N ASP A 315 -18.32 -3.91 -1.24
CA ASP A 315 -19.68 -3.39 -1.09
C ASP A 315 -19.73 -1.96 -0.50
N GLY A 316 -18.57 -1.29 -0.39
CA GLY A 316 -18.45 0.10 0.01
C GLY A 316 -18.53 0.35 1.51
N ARG A 317 -18.26 -0.62 2.39
CA ARG A 317 -18.07 -0.35 3.82
C ARG A 317 -16.66 0.13 4.09
N LEU A 318 -16.49 0.97 5.10
CA LEU A 318 -15.21 1.53 5.51
C LEU A 318 -14.81 0.97 6.88
N ALA A 319 -13.69 0.27 6.96
CA ALA A 319 -13.03 -0.03 8.24
C ALA A 319 -12.08 1.11 8.59
N ILE A 320 -12.09 1.52 9.86
CA ILE A 320 -11.30 2.63 10.41
C ILE A 320 -10.59 2.14 11.67
N GLY A 321 -9.27 2.22 11.68
CA GLY A 321 -8.44 1.83 12.81
C GLY A 321 -8.12 2.99 13.75
N ALA A 322 -7.94 2.63 15.03
CA ALA A 322 -7.53 3.52 16.11
C ALA A 322 -6.59 2.75 17.08
N PRO A 323 -5.32 2.54 16.73
CA PRO A 323 -4.44 1.58 17.41
C PRO A 323 -4.14 1.92 18.87
N TYR A 324 -4.17 3.20 19.27
CA TYR A 324 -3.82 3.60 20.62
C TYR A 324 -5.04 3.71 21.56
N GLY A 325 -5.86 2.66 21.57
CA GLY A 325 -6.97 2.51 22.54
C GLY A 325 -8.37 2.63 21.96
N GLY A 326 -8.51 2.69 20.64
CA GLY A 326 -9.80 2.80 19.97
C GLY A 326 -10.31 1.51 19.35
N GLY A 327 -9.44 0.65 18.87
CA GLY A 327 -9.84 -0.54 18.13
C GLY A 327 -10.19 -0.27 16.68
N VAL A 328 -11.20 -0.95 16.15
CA VAL A 328 -11.66 -0.79 14.76
C VAL A 328 -13.15 -0.54 14.73
N ARG A 329 -13.57 0.42 13.90
CA ARG A 329 -14.98 0.65 13.59
C ARG A 329 -15.23 0.42 12.10
N VAL A 330 -16.27 -0.34 11.78
CA VAL A 330 -16.75 -0.52 10.41
C VAL A 330 -17.98 0.36 10.23
N VAL A 331 -17.97 1.22 9.23
CA VAL A 331 -19.01 2.20 8.99
C VAL A 331 -19.62 2.08 7.60
N SER A 332 -20.87 2.46 7.46
CA SER A 332 -21.57 2.62 6.19
C SER A 332 -21.55 4.10 5.78
N TRP A 333 -21.35 4.38 4.48
CA TRP A 333 -21.48 5.75 3.97
C TRP A 333 -22.92 6.28 4.04
N LYS A 334 -23.89 5.38 3.95
CA LYS A 334 -25.32 5.72 3.76
C LYS A 334 -26.09 5.75 5.07
N ASP A 335 -25.83 4.79 5.96
CA ASP A 335 -26.64 4.62 7.16
C ASP A 335 -25.74 4.40 8.39
N ALA A 336 -25.79 5.36 9.32
CA ALA A 336 -25.06 5.29 10.57
C ALA A 336 -25.57 4.18 11.51
N ALA A 337 -26.80 3.70 11.33
CA ALA A 337 -27.33 2.59 12.13
C ALA A 337 -26.66 1.24 11.80
N GLU A 338 -25.99 1.17 10.65
CA GLU A 338 -25.21 -0.01 10.25
C GLU A 338 -23.77 0.00 10.76
N ASP A 339 -23.34 1.08 11.43
CA ASP A 339 -22.02 1.17 12.01
C ASP A 339 -21.87 0.20 13.17
N ARG A 340 -20.67 -0.40 13.27
CA ARG A 340 -20.34 -1.32 14.35
C ARG A 340 -18.89 -1.18 14.79
N GLU A 341 -18.64 -1.46 16.05
CA GLU A 341 -17.29 -1.53 16.62
C GLU A 341 -16.86 -2.99 16.76
N LEU A 342 -15.59 -3.25 16.43
CA LEU A 342 -14.94 -4.50 16.80
C LEU A 342 -14.29 -4.32 18.17
N ALA A 343 -14.34 -5.38 18.98
CA ALA A 343 -13.74 -5.36 20.29
C ALA A 343 -12.25 -4.97 20.20
N THR A 344 -11.84 -4.10 21.10
CA THR A 344 -10.43 -3.75 21.25
C THR A 344 -9.64 -4.95 21.76
N ALA A 345 -8.44 -5.12 21.21
CA ALA A 345 -7.47 -6.08 21.71
C ALA A 345 -6.14 -5.34 21.93
N ASP A 346 -5.24 -5.96 22.72
CA ASP A 346 -3.90 -5.42 22.94
C ASP A 346 -3.06 -5.44 21.65
N GLY A 347 -1.87 -4.86 21.68
CA GLY A 347 -0.88 -4.97 20.60
C GLY A 347 -1.14 -4.07 19.42
N LEU A 348 -1.64 -2.85 19.63
CA LEU A 348 -1.95 -1.86 18.59
C LEU A 348 -3.01 -2.34 17.59
N PHE A 349 -4.07 -2.99 18.06
CA PHE A 349 -5.19 -3.46 17.24
C PHE A 349 -5.80 -2.31 16.41
N GLY A 350 -5.80 -2.45 15.09
CA GLY A 350 -6.23 -1.40 14.17
C GLY A 350 -5.09 -0.54 13.62
N TRP A 351 -3.83 -0.95 13.81
CA TRP A 351 -2.68 -0.31 13.17
C TRP A 351 -2.81 -0.31 11.64
N SER A 352 -3.18 -1.44 11.09
CA SER A 352 -3.55 -1.61 9.69
C SER A 352 -4.85 -2.37 9.57
N VAL A 353 -5.59 -2.14 8.50
CA VAL A 353 -6.84 -2.84 8.19
C VAL A 353 -6.92 -3.16 6.70
N ALA A 354 -7.49 -4.31 6.35
CA ALA A 354 -7.77 -4.70 4.97
C ALA A 354 -9.04 -5.56 4.88
N PHE A 355 -9.77 -5.45 3.77
CA PHE A 355 -10.82 -6.38 3.44
C PHE A 355 -10.33 -7.35 2.36
N SER A 356 -10.70 -8.62 2.48
CA SER A 356 -10.56 -9.62 1.42
C SER A 356 -11.77 -10.52 1.45
N GLY A 357 -12.48 -10.61 0.34
CA GLY A 357 -13.76 -11.27 0.25
C GLY A 357 -14.77 -10.74 1.29
N ASN A 358 -15.28 -11.62 2.15
CA ASN A 358 -16.23 -11.27 3.22
C ASN A 358 -15.57 -11.12 4.60
N LYS A 359 -14.24 -10.99 4.66
CA LYS A 359 -13.48 -10.88 5.91
C LYS A 359 -12.83 -9.52 6.05
N LEU A 360 -12.66 -9.10 7.30
CA LEU A 360 -11.85 -7.97 7.70
C LEU A 360 -10.61 -8.49 8.43
N TYR A 361 -9.48 -8.04 8.00
CA TYR A 361 -8.17 -8.33 8.59
C TYR A 361 -7.68 -7.09 9.32
N VAL A 362 -7.16 -7.28 10.53
CA VAL A 362 -6.74 -6.19 11.41
C VAL A 362 -5.34 -6.49 11.95
N GLY A 363 -4.40 -5.61 11.67
CA GLY A 363 -3.03 -5.73 12.14
C GLY A 363 -2.89 -5.35 13.62
N GLN A 364 -2.04 -6.10 14.31
CA GLN A 364 -1.64 -5.96 15.70
C GLN A 364 -0.12 -6.14 15.82
N PRO A 365 0.70 -5.20 15.32
CA PRO A 365 2.15 -5.41 15.22
C PRO A 365 2.83 -5.64 16.56
N ASP A 366 2.40 -4.99 17.65
CA ASP A 366 2.97 -5.17 19.01
C ASP A 366 2.45 -6.43 19.73
N ALA A 367 1.61 -7.23 19.11
CA ALA A 367 1.09 -8.42 19.78
C ALA A 367 2.14 -9.54 19.86
N ALA A 368 2.54 -9.92 21.07
CA ALA A 368 3.55 -10.96 21.27
C ALA A 368 3.16 -12.33 20.65
N PRO A 369 4.13 -13.11 20.16
CA PRO A 369 5.58 -12.84 20.16
C PRO A 369 6.11 -12.08 18.92
N TYR A 370 5.38 -11.97 17.81
CA TYR A 370 5.90 -11.48 16.52
C TYR A 370 4.90 -10.59 15.78
N GLY A 371 3.96 -9.96 16.48
CA GLY A 371 2.79 -9.36 15.85
C GLY A 371 1.73 -10.40 15.49
N LYS A 372 0.56 -9.93 15.10
CA LYS A 372 -0.60 -10.77 14.71
C LYS A 372 -1.45 -10.06 13.68
N VAL A 373 -2.20 -10.85 12.94
CA VAL A 373 -3.33 -10.37 12.15
C VAL A 373 -4.60 -11.04 12.69
N ALA A 374 -5.52 -10.24 13.16
CA ALA A 374 -6.83 -10.70 13.58
C ALA A 374 -7.78 -10.76 12.37
N VAL A 375 -8.60 -11.81 12.30
CA VAL A 375 -9.56 -12.00 11.20
C VAL A 375 -10.97 -12.05 11.79
N ALA A 376 -11.85 -11.21 11.28
CA ALA A 376 -13.27 -11.19 11.63
C ALA A 376 -14.11 -11.38 10.37
N ALA A 377 -15.20 -12.12 10.46
CA ALA A 377 -16.19 -12.11 9.40
C ALA A 377 -16.79 -10.70 9.32
N ARG A 378 -16.98 -10.18 8.10
CA ARG A 378 -17.46 -8.82 7.87
C ARG A 378 -18.78 -8.49 8.55
N ASN A 379 -19.64 -9.50 8.74
CA ASN A 379 -20.98 -9.39 9.33
C ASN A 379 -21.09 -10.07 10.70
N ASP A 380 -19.98 -10.52 11.29
CA ASP A 380 -20.00 -11.27 12.55
C ASP A 380 -19.53 -10.38 13.71
N GLU A 381 -20.24 -10.45 14.84
CA GLU A 381 -19.84 -9.80 16.09
C GLU A 381 -18.84 -10.67 16.89
N ALA A 382 -18.49 -11.85 16.37
CA ALA A 382 -17.54 -12.74 17.01
C ALA A 382 -16.17 -12.09 17.17
N ALA A 383 -15.48 -12.41 18.25
CA ALA A 383 -14.13 -11.95 18.49
C ALA A 383 -13.20 -12.38 17.35
N PRO A 384 -12.37 -11.47 16.83
CA PRO A 384 -11.44 -11.79 15.75
C PRO A 384 -10.52 -12.96 16.10
N GLN A 385 -10.35 -13.89 15.18
CA GLN A 385 -9.42 -15.01 15.33
C GLN A 385 -8.01 -14.58 14.90
N PRO A 386 -6.97 -14.81 15.70
CA PRO A 386 -5.61 -14.39 15.33
C PRO A 386 -4.95 -15.37 14.36
N LEU A 387 -4.28 -14.83 13.35
CA LEU A 387 -3.28 -15.52 12.54
C LEU A 387 -1.89 -15.11 13.01
N GLN A 388 -1.00 -16.08 13.17
CA GLN A 388 0.37 -15.85 13.63
C GLN A 388 1.37 -16.26 12.56
N PRO A 389 2.43 -15.47 12.35
CA PRO A 389 3.53 -15.87 11.50
C PRO A 389 4.40 -16.92 12.22
N PRO A 390 5.13 -17.74 11.47
CA PRO A 390 6.08 -18.69 12.05
C PRO A 390 7.31 -17.99 12.66
N LYS A 391 7.65 -16.80 12.16
CA LYS A 391 8.71 -15.88 12.64
C LYS A 391 8.35 -14.47 12.18
N GLY A 392 8.85 -13.47 12.88
CA GLY A 392 8.65 -12.07 12.53
C GLY A 392 9.16 -11.14 13.61
N ALA A 393 8.85 -9.88 13.49
CA ALA A 393 9.02 -8.86 14.53
C ALA A 393 7.67 -8.17 14.81
N ASP A 394 7.10 -7.50 13.78
CA ASP A 394 5.89 -6.69 13.90
C ASP A 394 4.89 -7.05 12.78
N PHE A 395 4.58 -8.33 12.65
CA PHE A 395 3.67 -8.86 11.64
C PHE A 395 2.30 -8.17 11.70
N GLY A 396 1.88 -7.58 10.58
CA GLY A 396 0.64 -6.83 10.48
C GLY A 396 0.82 -5.31 10.51
N VAL A 397 2.05 -4.80 10.31
CA VAL A 397 2.27 -3.36 10.10
C VAL A 397 1.56 -2.87 8.85
N ALA A 398 1.58 -3.62 7.77
CA ALA A 398 0.85 -3.30 6.54
C ALA A 398 -0.07 -4.46 6.12
N LEU A 399 -1.24 -4.12 5.59
CA LEU A 399 -2.23 -5.08 5.08
C LEU A 399 -2.80 -4.61 3.74
N ALA A 400 -2.99 -5.56 2.81
CA ALA A 400 -3.76 -5.36 1.58
C ALA A 400 -4.53 -6.63 1.20
N GLY A 401 -5.76 -6.49 0.72
CA GLY A 401 -6.60 -7.57 0.24
C GLY A 401 -7.51 -7.12 -0.89
#